data_0018ee2687aa209348d76519a1416219
#
_entry.id   0018ee2687aa209348d76519a1416219
#
_cell.length_a   1.000
_cell.length_b   1.000
_cell.length_c   1.000
_cell.angle_alpha   90.00
_cell.angle_beta   90.00
_cell.angle_gamma   90.00
#
_symmetry.space_group_name_H-M   'P 1'
#
loop_
_entity.id
_entity.type
_entity.pdbx_description
1 polymer ?
#
loop_
_entity_poly.entity_id
_entity_poly.type
_entity_poly.pdbx_seq_one_letter_code
_entity_poly.pdbx_strand_id
1 'polypeptide(L)'
;MYLLDTNVVSELRKRRGDAGVKKWVAGQSAADLAVSVVTIIEIETGILRKQRTDPDQARILTRWFENNVLTGFADRILPLDLAAARRVASLPVPDQAPQHDALIAGTALARGLTVVTRNTRDFERAGVEYLNPWSDS
;
A
#
# COMPACT_ATOMS: atom_id res chain seq x y z
N MET A 1 -1.59 10.52 10.27
CA MET A 1 -1.11 10.15 8.93
C MET A 1 -1.35 8.68 8.66
N TYR A 2 -1.60 8.35 7.42
CA TYR A 2 -2.00 7.01 7.00
C TYR A 2 -1.02 6.43 5.98
N LEU A 3 -0.72 5.15 6.11
CA LEU A 3 0.07 4.40 5.14
C LEU A 3 -0.89 3.50 4.34
N LEU A 4 -1.06 3.80 3.05
CA LEU A 4 -1.97 3.03 2.19
C LEU A 4 -1.30 1.72 1.78
N ASP A 5 -1.94 0.59 2.08
CA ASP A 5 -1.49 -0.70 1.59
C ASP A 5 -1.70 -0.78 0.07
N THR A 6 -0.98 -1.66 -0.57
CA THR A 6 -1.01 -1.84 -2.02
C THR A 6 -2.42 -2.10 -2.54
N ASN A 7 -3.24 -2.87 -1.81
CA ASN A 7 -4.61 -3.17 -2.24
C ASN A 7 -5.48 -1.91 -2.32
N VAL A 8 -5.24 -0.92 -1.46
CA VAL A 8 -5.96 0.37 -1.50
C VAL A 8 -5.54 1.17 -2.74
N VAL A 9 -4.24 1.28 -2.98
CA VAL A 9 -3.71 2.01 -4.14
C VAL A 9 -4.23 1.39 -5.44
N SER A 10 -4.21 0.06 -5.54
CA SER A 10 -4.70 -0.66 -6.71
C SER A 10 -6.21 -0.49 -6.91
N GLU A 11 -6.97 -0.42 -5.81
CA GLU A 11 -8.43 -0.21 -5.88
C GLU A 11 -8.77 1.17 -6.44
N LEU A 12 -7.99 2.19 -6.09
CA LEU A 12 -8.21 3.56 -6.60
C LEU A 12 -8.06 3.67 -8.12
N ARG A 13 -7.25 2.80 -8.72
CA ARG A 13 -7.07 2.74 -10.18
C ARG A 13 -8.32 2.26 -10.91
N LYS A 14 -9.07 1.37 -10.29
CA LYS A 14 -10.20 0.72 -10.94
C LYS A 14 -11.34 1.69 -11.15
N ARG A 15 -11.86 1.76 -12.39
CA ARG A 15 -12.99 2.63 -12.72
C ARG A 15 -14.23 2.29 -11.88
N ARG A 16 -14.45 0.99 -11.62
CA ARG A 16 -15.55 0.49 -10.78
C ARG A 16 -15.01 -0.01 -9.43
N GLY A 17 -14.01 0.69 -8.89
CA GLY A 17 -13.49 0.36 -7.59
C GLY A 17 -14.49 0.62 -6.48
N ASP A 18 -14.24 0.06 -5.31
CA ASP A 18 -15.13 0.16 -4.17
C ASP A 18 -15.43 1.62 -3.79
N ALA A 19 -16.71 1.94 -3.67
CA ALA A 19 -17.16 3.30 -3.36
C ALA A 19 -16.67 3.78 -2.00
N GLY A 20 -16.62 2.90 -1.01
CA GLY A 20 -16.12 3.23 0.33
C GLY A 20 -14.66 3.64 0.32
N VAL A 21 -13.82 2.91 -0.43
CA VAL A 21 -12.40 3.24 -0.58
C VAL A 21 -12.23 4.61 -1.22
N LYS A 22 -12.91 4.85 -2.32
CA LYS A 22 -12.82 6.13 -3.05
C LYS A 22 -13.29 7.29 -2.19
N LYS A 23 -14.39 7.11 -1.48
CA LYS A 23 -14.96 8.15 -0.61
C LYS A 23 -14.00 8.45 0.55
N TRP A 24 -13.46 7.41 1.18
CA TRP A 24 -12.57 7.61 2.31
C TRP A 24 -11.30 8.37 1.90
N VAL A 25 -10.66 7.95 0.81
CA VAL A 25 -9.45 8.62 0.31
C VAL A 25 -9.73 10.07 -0.10
N ALA A 26 -10.83 10.30 -0.81
CA ALA A 26 -11.22 11.65 -1.23
C ALA A 26 -11.48 12.59 -0.04
N GLY A 27 -11.85 12.04 1.10
CA GLY A 27 -12.09 12.80 2.32
C GLY A 27 -10.83 13.17 3.09
N GLN A 28 -9.66 12.66 2.69
CA GLN A 28 -8.39 12.93 3.36
C GLN A 28 -7.61 14.03 2.65
N SER A 29 -6.78 14.74 3.40
CA SER A 29 -5.76 15.61 2.80
C SER A 29 -4.67 14.73 2.16
N ALA A 30 -4.23 15.07 0.96
CA ALA A 30 -3.16 14.34 0.28
C ALA A 30 -1.89 14.26 1.14
N ALA A 31 -1.59 15.31 1.90
CA ALA A 31 -0.43 15.36 2.78
C ALA A 31 -0.47 14.31 3.90
N ASP A 32 -1.66 13.78 4.22
CA ASP A 32 -1.84 12.78 5.27
C ASP A 32 -1.75 11.35 4.76
N LEU A 33 -1.56 11.17 3.45
CA LEU A 33 -1.52 9.85 2.80
C LEU A 33 -0.11 9.55 2.29
N ALA A 34 0.42 8.40 2.66
CA ALA A 34 1.74 7.94 2.23
C ALA A 34 1.66 6.52 1.69
N VAL A 35 2.65 6.11 0.94
CA VAL A 35 2.83 4.74 0.46
C VAL A 35 4.25 4.26 0.76
N SER A 36 4.44 2.96 0.84
CA SER A 36 5.76 2.34 1.07
C SER A 36 6.46 2.07 -0.24
N VAL A 37 7.80 2.07 -0.24
CA VAL A 37 8.60 1.55 -1.36
C VAL A 37 8.23 0.09 -1.68
N VAL A 38 7.74 -0.67 -0.70
CA VAL A 38 7.26 -2.04 -0.91
C VAL A 38 6.06 -2.05 -1.86
N THR A 39 5.14 -1.08 -1.72
CA THR A 39 4.02 -0.91 -2.64
C THR A 39 4.50 -0.61 -4.05
N ILE A 40 5.56 0.20 -4.19
CA ILE A 40 6.18 0.47 -5.49
C ILE A 40 6.69 -0.83 -6.12
N ILE A 41 7.39 -1.67 -5.35
CA ILE A 41 7.88 -2.96 -5.83
C ILE A 41 6.72 -3.84 -6.32
N GLU A 42 5.66 -3.95 -5.53
CA GLU A 42 4.52 -4.80 -5.88
C GLU A 42 3.82 -4.35 -7.15
N ILE A 43 3.56 -3.06 -7.27
CA ILE A 43 2.85 -2.51 -8.44
C ILE A 43 3.71 -2.65 -9.69
N GLU A 44 4.98 -2.24 -9.63
CA GLU A 44 5.86 -2.29 -10.79
C GLU A 44 6.14 -3.72 -11.24
N THR A 45 6.33 -4.65 -10.31
CA THR A 45 6.45 -6.06 -10.62
C THR A 45 5.20 -6.57 -11.33
N GLY A 46 4.01 -6.19 -10.86
CA GLY A 46 2.75 -6.58 -11.50
C GLY A 46 2.63 -6.04 -12.92
N ILE A 47 3.07 -4.80 -13.17
CA ILE A 47 3.06 -4.20 -14.51
C ILE A 47 4.00 -4.95 -15.45
N LEU A 48 5.22 -5.27 -14.99
CA LEU A 48 6.20 -5.99 -15.80
C LEU A 48 5.71 -7.39 -16.16
N ARG A 49 5.01 -8.06 -15.25
CA ARG A 49 4.37 -9.35 -15.54
C ARG A 49 3.27 -9.21 -16.59
N LYS A 50 2.45 -8.18 -16.46
CA LYS A 50 1.36 -7.89 -17.39
C LYS A 50 1.88 -7.60 -18.79
N GLN A 51 3.04 -6.98 -18.90
CA GLN A 51 3.67 -6.66 -20.18
C GLN A 51 3.91 -7.91 -21.03
N ARG A 52 4.13 -9.07 -20.41
CA ARG A 52 4.38 -10.33 -21.10
C ARG A 52 3.12 -10.91 -21.75
N THR A 53 1.95 -10.63 -21.19
CA THR A 53 0.68 -11.22 -21.62
C THR A 53 -0.24 -10.22 -22.29
N ASP A 54 -0.18 -8.95 -21.89
CA ASP A 54 -1.04 -7.89 -22.41
C ASP A 54 -0.30 -6.56 -22.42
N PRO A 55 0.54 -6.32 -23.46
CA PRO A 55 1.33 -5.08 -23.52
C PRO A 55 0.51 -3.80 -23.56
N ASP A 56 -0.69 -3.83 -24.14
CA ASP A 56 -1.56 -2.65 -24.20
C ASP A 56 -2.06 -2.25 -22.82
N GLN A 57 -2.50 -3.23 -22.04
CA GLN A 57 -2.93 -2.98 -20.65
C GLN A 57 -1.74 -2.54 -19.81
N ALA A 58 -0.57 -3.12 -20.01
CA ALA A 58 0.63 -2.73 -19.30
C ALA A 58 0.99 -1.27 -19.52
N ARG A 59 0.82 -0.75 -20.76
CA ARG A 59 1.07 0.67 -21.05
C ARG A 59 0.11 1.57 -20.28
N ILE A 60 -1.16 1.20 -20.19
CA ILE A 60 -2.17 1.95 -19.43
C ILE A 60 -1.79 1.98 -17.95
N LEU A 61 -1.41 0.82 -17.41
CA LEU A 61 -0.99 0.70 -16.01
C LEU A 61 0.28 1.49 -15.72
N THR A 62 1.24 1.48 -16.64
CA THR A 62 2.49 2.24 -16.51
C THR A 62 2.20 3.73 -16.41
N ARG A 63 1.32 4.24 -17.28
CA ARG A 63 0.95 5.66 -17.29
C ARG A 63 0.28 6.06 -16.00
N TRP A 64 -0.65 5.25 -15.51
CA TRP A 64 -1.29 5.47 -14.22
C TRP A 64 -0.25 5.46 -13.08
N PHE A 65 0.63 4.48 -13.09
CA PHE A 65 1.66 4.32 -12.05
C PHE A 65 2.59 5.55 -11.99
N GLU A 66 3.09 5.99 -13.14
CA GLU A 66 4.00 7.13 -13.19
C GLU A 66 3.32 8.44 -12.77
N ASN A 67 2.09 8.68 -13.20
CA ASN A 67 1.39 9.93 -12.96
C ASN A 67 0.68 9.98 -11.61
N ASN A 68 0.03 8.89 -11.21
CA ASN A 68 -0.81 8.90 -10.01
C ASN A 68 -0.12 8.33 -8.78
N VAL A 69 0.89 7.49 -8.95
CA VAL A 69 1.61 6.90 -7.81
C VAL A 69 2.96 7.59 -7.61
N LEU A 70 3.86 7.47 -8.58
CA LEU A 70 5.21 8.04 -8.42
C LEU A 70 5.18 9.57 -8.30
N THR A 71 4.40 10.24 -9.14
CA THR A 71 4.27 11.70 -9.08
C THR A 71 3.31 12.13 -7.97
N GLY A 72 2.18 11.44 -7.83
CA GLY A 72 1.17 11.78 -6.84
C GLY A 72 1.64 11.66 -5.39
N PHE A 73 2.55 10.73 -5.11
CA PHE A 73 3.12 10.52 -3.77
C PHE A 73 4.61 10.85 -3.71
N ALA A 74 5.13 11.67 -4.63
CA ALA A 74 6.58 11.86 -4.82
C ALA A 74 7.35 12.15 -3.53
N ASP A 75 6.80 12.96 -2.63
CA ASP A 75 7.40 13.33 -1.34
C ASP A 75 6.91 12.47 -0.18
N ARG A 76 6.07 11.48 -0.43
CA ARG A 76 5.45 10.64 0.58
C ARG A 76 5.57 9.15 0.26
N ILE A 77 6.59 8.78 -0.50
CA ILE A 77 6.97 7.37 -0.70
C ILE A 77 8.02 7.05 0.37
N LEU A 78 7.63 6.25 1.36
CA LEU A 78 8.45 6.01 2.53
C LEU A 78 9.42 4.85 2.31
N PRO A 79 10.70 5.05 2.61
CA PRO A 79 11.70 4.00 2.46
C PRO A 79 11.57 2.93 3.55
N LEU A 80 12.10 1.76 3.27
CA LEU A 80 12.33 0.74 4.28
C LEU A 80 13.71 1.01 4.88
N ASP A 81 13.76 1.92 5.83
CA ASP A 81 15.01 2.33 6.48
C ASP A 81 15.39 1.42 7.64
N LEU A 82 16.47 1.75 8.35
CA LEU A 82 16.96 0.93 9.47
C LEU A 82 15.90 0.78 10.57
N ALA A 83 15.22 1.87 10.93
CA ALA A 83 14.19 1.82 11.97
C ALA A 83 13.05 0.88 11.57
N ALA A 84 12.58 0.97 10.32
CA ALA A 84 11.56 0.08 9.80
C ALA A 84 12.05 -1.38 9.78
N ALA A 85 13.26 -1.62 9.32
CA ALA A 85 13.85 -2.96 9.26
C ALA A 85 13.91 -3.62 10.63
N ARG A 86 14.30 -2.86 11.65
CA ARG A 86 14.36 -3.37 13.03
C ARG A 86 12.99 -3.71 13.59
N ARG A 87 11.98 -2.91 13.24
CA ARG A 87 10.59 -3.22 13.62
C ARG A 87 10.10 -4.48 12.94
N VAL A 88 10.38 -4.64 11.65
CA VAL A 88 10.04 -5.87 10.92
C VAL A 88 10.64 -7.10 11.63
N ALA A 89 11.90 -7.01 12.01
CA ALA A 89 12.60 -8.12 12.68
C ALA A 89 11.97 -8.48 14.03
N SER A 90 11.34 -7.53 14.71
CA SER A 90 10.71 -7.74 16.02
C SER A 90 9.25 -8.20 15.96
N LEU A 91 8.66 -8.27 14.76
CA LEU A 91 7.24 -8.64 14.64
C LEU A 91 7.03 -10.12 14.98
N PRO A 92 5.90 -10.44 15.67
CA PRO A 92 5.49 -11.83 15.87
C PRO A 92 4.91 -12.36 14.56
N VAL A 93 5.78 -12.66 13.58
CA VAL A 93 5.37 -13.09 12.25
C VAL A 93 5.20 -14.60 12.26
N PRO A 94 3.99 -15.13 11.96
CA PRO A 94 3.83 -16.55 11.68
C PRO A 94 4.66 -16.90 10.44
N ASP A 95 5.21 -18.09 10.39
CA ASP A 95 6.08 -18.55 9.30
C ASP A 95 5.44 -18.38 7.91
N GLN A 96 4.13 -18.24 7.85
CA GLN A 96 3.37 -18.13 6.60
C GLN A 96 2.82 -16.72 6.33
N ALA A 97 3.17 -15.72 7.14
CA ALA A 97 2.69 -14.37 6.90
C ALA A 97 3.28 -13.82 5.59
N PRO A 98 2.48 -13.11 4.77
CA PRO A 98 3.01 -12.45 3.58
C PRO A 98 4.15 -11.52 3.93
N GLN A 99 5.31 -11.71 3.31
CA GLN A 99 6.52 -10.94 3.62
C GLN A 99 6.31 -9.44 3.40
N HIS A 100 5.59 -9.07 2.33
CA HIS A 100 5.33 -7.66 2.02
C HIS A 100 4.51 -6.96 3.11
N ASP A 101 3.52 -7.63 3.67
CA ASP A 101 2.70 -7.06 4.75
C ASP A 101 3.55 -6.78 5.99
N ALA A 102 4.50 -7.67 6.30
CA ALA A 102 5.43 -7.45 7.41
C ALA A 102 6.30 -6.21 7.20
N LEU A 103 6.78 -6.00 5.97
CA LEU A 103 7.60 -4.83 5.64
C LEU A 103 6.80 -3.53 5.75
N ILE A 104 5.56 -3.53 5.30
CA ILE A 104 4.66 -2.40 5.41
C ILE A 104 4.33 -2.13 6.88
N ALA A 105 4.05 -3.18 7.66
CA ALA A 105 3.76 -3.06 9.08
C ALA A 105 4.93 -2.45 9.85
N GLY A 106 6.15 -2.89 9.58
CA GLY A 106 7.36 -2.36 10.22
C GLY A 106 7.57 -0.89 9.92
N THR A 107 7.31 -0.47 8.69
CA THR A 107 7.39 0.94 8.28
C THR A 107 6.38 1.77 9.07
N ALA A 108 5.13 1.30 9.16
CA ALA A 108 4.08 1.99 9.90
C ALA A 108 4.42 2.11 11.39
N LEU A 109 4.89 1.03 12.01
CA LEU A 109 5.28 1.04 13.42
C LEU A 109 6.44 2.00 13.71
N ALA A 110 7.43 2.02 12.83
CA ALA A 110 8.59 2.89 13.02
C ALA A 110 8.22 4.37 12.95
N ARG A 111 7.15 4.72 12.24
CA ARG A 111 6.73 6.10 12.02
C ARG A 111 5.42 6.47 12.71
N GLY A 112 4.82 5.54 13.45
CA GLY A 112 3.56 5.81 14.16
C GLY A 112 2.38 6.05 13.22
N LEU A 113 2.30 5.31 12.10
CA LEU A 113 1.24 5.48 11.11
C LEU A 113 0.15 4.42 11.27
N THR A 114 -1.08 4.78 10.87
CA THR A 114 -2.18 3.83 10.73
C THR A 114 -2.16 3.25 9.32
N VAL A 115 -2.21 1.93 9.19
CA VAL A 115 -2.26 1.25 7.89
C VAL A 115 -3.70 1.21 7.40
N VAL A 116 -3.93 1.62 6.16
CA VAL A 116 -5.24 1.54 5.50
C VAL A 116 -5.20 0.35 4.56
N THR A 117 -6.03 -0.65 4.83
CA THR A 117 -5.92 -1.95 4.17
C THR A 117 -7.24 -2.72 4.23
N ARG A 118 -7.44 -3.61 3.25
CA ARG A 118 -8.47 -4.62 3.33
C ARG A 118 -8.01 -5.84 4.13
N ASN A 119 -6.71 -6.06 4.23
CA ASN A 119 -6.10 -7.23 4.86
C ASN A 119 -5.85 -7.00 6.35
N THR A 120 -6.91 -6.75 7.11
CA THR A 120 -6.82 -6.30 8.50
C THR A 120 -6.20 -7.33 9.43
N ARG A 121 -6.42 -8.61 9.19
CA ARG A 121 -5.96 -9.68 10.09
C ARG A 121 -4.43 -9.70 10.25
N ASP A 122 -3.70 -9.55 9.16
CA ASP A 122 -2.24 -9.59 9.20
C ASP A 122 -1.66 -8.38 9.92
N PHE A 123 -2.27 -7.21 9.77
CA PHE A 123 -1.83 -6.01 10.47
C PHE A 123 -2.24 -6.02 11.94
N GLU A 124 -3.38 -6.59 12.26
CA GLU A 124 -3.78 -6.81 13.65
C GLU A 124 -2.76 -7.69 14.40
N ARG A 125 -2.33 -8.78 13.77
CA ARG A 125 -1.30 -9.67 14.35
C ARG A 125 0.03 -8.97 14.56
N ALA A 126 0.38 -8.03 13.69
CA ALA A 126 1.60 -7.26 13.79
C ALA A 126 1.53 -6.17 14.87
N GLY A 127 0.36 -5.92 15.44
CA GLY A 127 0.18 -4.88 16.46
C GLY A 127 0.14 -3.47 15.91
N VAL A 128 -0.16 -3.31 14.63
CA VAL A 128 -0.26 -2.02 13.95
C VAL A 128 -1.70 -1.52 13.99
N GLU A 129 -1.89 -0.25 14.20
CA GLU A 129 -3.20 0.36 14.02
C GLU A 129 -3.59 0.27 12.55
N TYR A 130 -4.84 -0.11 12.28
CA TYR A 130 -5.31 -0.28 10.93
C TYR A 130 -6.75 0.24 10.76
N LEU A 131 -7.09 0.50 9.49
CA LEU A 131 -8.42 0.95 9.09
C LEU A 131 -8.79 0.27 7.78
N ASN A 132 -9.99 -0.30 7.72
CA ASN A 132 -10.51 -0.89 6.48
C ASN A 132 -11.54 0.05 5.85
N PRO A 133 -11.24 0.69 4.71
CA PRO A 133 -12.14 1.66 4.08
C PRO A 133 -13.19 1.01 3.17
N TRP A 134 -13.15 -0.30 2.96
CA TRP A 134 -14.09 -0.97 2.05
C TRP A 134 -15.51 -0.87 2.56
N SER A 135 -16.46 -0.66 1.64
CA SER A 135 -17.87 -0.44 1.97
C SER A 135 -18.56 -1.68 2.51
N ASP A 136 -17.99 -2.86 2.30
CA ASP A 136 -18.52 -4.14 2.80
C ASP A 136 -17.92 -4.57 4.14
N SER A 137 -17.12 -3.71 4.75
CA SER A 137 -16.45 -4.02 6.01
C SER A 137 -17.34 -3.80 7.22
#